data_6325710d1a1832ae1a2f687067f5c3f3
#
_entry.id   6325710d1a1832ae1a2f687067f5c3f3
#
_cell.length_a   1.000
_cell.length_b   1.000
_cell.length_c   1.000
_cell.angle_alpha   90.00
_cell.angle_beta   90.00
_cell.angle_gamma   90.00
#
_symmetry.space_group_name_H-M   'P 1'
#
loop_
_entity.id
_entity.type
_entity.pdbx_description
1 polymer ?
#
loop_
_entity_poly.entity_id
_entity_poly.type
_entity_poly.pdbx_seq_one_letter_code
_entity_poly.pdbx_strand_id
1 'polypeptide(L)'
;MKKFIALLAMASFTITFQAQVQMNRIATEPDSEVSFTKEEISRLFLIARTSIHDMLFERKRVVIDPSTLTSNLKRKMGAFVTLNVDGRLRGCIGQFTSDNPLYEVVNQMAVASAFQDTRFLPLSQDEFNRIRIEISVLGPLKKINNISEIVLGKHGIYITKGQRAGTMLPQVATGNHWTLEQFLGYTSRDKAGLGWDGWKSADIYIYEAVVLEEPEK
;
A
#
# COMPACT_ATOMS: atom_id res chain seq x y z
N MET A 1 -12.94 26.45 -11.11
CA MET A 1 -13.01 25.15 -10.42
C MET A 1 -12.40 24.10 -11.33
N LYS A 2 -11.11 23.82 -11.18
CA LYS A 2 -10.38 22.82 -11.99
C LYS A 2 -10.47 21.49 -11.27
N LYS A 3 -11.14 20.50 -11.92
CA LYS A 3 -11.23 19.13 -11.44
C LYS A 3 -9.84 18.50 -11.47
N PHE A 4 -9.27 18.18 -10.31
CA PHE A 4 -8.10 17.33 -10.19
C PHE A 4 -8.52 15.89 -10.47
N ILE A 5 -8.26 15.43 -11.69
CA ILE A 5 -8.29 14.02 -12.01
C ILE A 5 -6.88 13.50 -11.69
N ALA A 6 -6.71 12.92 -10.53
CA ALA A 6 -5.53 12.13 -10.22
C ALA A 6 -5.58 10.86 -11.08
N LEU A 7 -4.89 10.88 -12.21
CA LEU A 7 -4.68 9.70 -13.04
C LEU A 7 -3.71 8.78 -12.32
N LEU A 8 -4.24 7.87 -11.48
CA LEU A 8 -3.44 6.82 -10.85
C LEU A 8 -2.95 5.89 -11.95
N ALA A 9 -1.67 6.02 -12.33
CA ALA A 9 -1.04 5.18 -13.32
C ALA A 9 -1.16 3.71 -12.90
N MET A 10 -1.80 2.90 -13.75
CA MET A 10 -1.98 1.46 -13.56
C MET A 10 -0.61 0.76 -13.61
N ALA A 11 -0.02 0.53 -12.45
CA ALA A 11 1.14 -0.34 -12.34
C ALA A 11 0.67 -1.80 -12.30
N SER A 12 1.04 -2.57 -13.30
CA SER A 12 0.90 -4.02 -13.29
C SER A 12 1.90 -4.59 -12.27
N PHE A 13 1.41 -4.95 -11.10
CA PHE A 13 2.22 -5.57 -10.05
C PHE A 13 2.05 -7.09 -10.15
N THR A 14 3.05 -7.78 -10.66
CA THR A 14 3.13 -9.25 -10.60
C THR A 14 3.58 -9.64 -9.20
N ILE A 15 2.64 -10.15 -8.40
CA ILE A 15 2.93 -10.71 -7.08
C ILE A 15 3.64 -12.05 -7.28
N THR A 16 4.84 -12.19 -6.75
CA THR A 16 5.64 -13.41 -6.86
C THR A 16 5.11 -14.55 -5.98
N PHE A 17 5.48 -15.79 -6.30
CA PHE A 17 5.12 -17.03 -5.59
C PHE A 17 5.34 -16.98 -4.07
N GLN A 18 6.30 -16.18 -3.59
CA GLN A 18 6.56 -15.99 -2.16
C GLN A 18 5.40 -15.32 -1.40
N ALA A 19 4.64 -14.44 -2.04
CA ALA A 19 3.45 -13.83 -1.45
C ALA A 19 2.34 -14.88 -1.21
N GLN A 20 2.25 -15.89 -2.06
CA GLN A 20 1.26 -16.95 -1.97
C GLN A 20 1.51 -17.92 -0.80
N VAL A 21 2.78 -18.26 -0.52
CA VAL A 21 3.14 -19.14 0.60
C VAL A 21 2.91 -18.46 1.96
N GLN A 22 3.09 -17.16 2.01
CA GLN A 22 2.94 -16.36 3.22
C GLN A 22 1.47 -16.17 3.62
N MET A 23 0.55 -16.16 2.65
CA MET A 23 -0.88 -15.92 2.87
C MET A 23 -1.60 -17.07 3.59
N ASN A 24 -1.12 -18.30 3.48
CA ASN A 24 -1.71 -19.46 4.19
C ASN A 24 -1.49 -19.43 5.72
N ARG A 25 -0.71 -18.46 6.24
CA ARG A 25 -0.41 -18.32 7.67
C ARG A 25 -1.18 -17.21 8.38
N ILE A 26 -1.97 -16.38 7.64
CA ILE A 26 -2.53 -15.12 8.19
C ILE A 26 -4.03 -15.22 8.51
N ALA A 27 -4.59 -16.39 8.63
CA ALA A 27 -5.99 -16.53 9.04
C ALA A 27 -6.09 -16.81 10.55
N THR A 28 -6.00 -15.78 11.41
CA THR A 28 -6.65 -15.74 12.74
C THR A 28 -6.12 -14.58 13.59
N GLU A 29 -6.70 -13.39 13.46
CA GLU A 29 -6.81 -12.41 14.54
C GLU A 29 -8.10 -11.59 14.34
N PRO A 30 -8.88 -11.29 15.40
CA PRO A 30 -10.17 -10.63 15.25
C PRO A 30 -10.02 -9.14 14.86
N ASP A 31 -11.01 -8.64 14.16
CA ASP A 31 -11.29 -7.26 13.73
C ASP A 31 -10.68 -6.19 14.67
N SER A 32 -9.45 -5.77 14.41
CA SER A 32 -8.93 -4.55 14.99
C SER A 32 -8.84 -3.51 13.89
N GLU A 33 -9.72 -2.52 13.95
CA GLU A 33 -9.68 -1.31 13.13
C GLU A 33 -8.25 -0.75 13.11
N VAL A 34 -7.73 -0.51 11.91
CA VAL A 34 -6.40 0.06 11.74
C VAL A 34 -6.49 1.55 12.04
N SER A 35 -5.97 1.97 13.18
CA SER A 35 -5.93 3.38 13.59
C SER A 35 -4.58 3.74 14.19
N PHE A 36 -4.17 5.00 14.05
CA PHE A 36 -2.90 5.51 14.54
C PHE A 36 -3.10 6.84 15.26
N THR A 37 -2.35 7.05 16.34
CA THR A 37 -2.27 8.36 17.00
C THR A 37 -1.48 9.35 16.15
N LYS A 38 -1.60 10.64 16.44
CA LYS A 38 -0.82 11.68 15.74
C LYS A 38 0.68 11.47 15.87
N GLU A 39 1.12 11.00 17.04
CA GLU A 39 2.52 10.71 17.35
C GLU A 39 3.03 9.52 16.53
N GLU A 40 2.24 8.47 16.39
CA GLU A 40 2.56 7.32 15.56
C GLU A 40 2.65 7.70 14.07
N ILE A 41 1.70 8.49 13.59
CA ILE A 41 1.71 9.03 12.22
C ILE A 41 2.99 9.85 11.98
N SER A 42 3.29 10.80 12.88
CA SER A 42 4.52 11.61 12.79
C SER A 42 5.77 10.75 12.79
N ARG A 43 5.78 9.67 13.59
CA ARG A 43 6.91 8.75 13.66
C ARG A 43 7.09 7.97 12.36
N LEU A 44 6.01 7.51 11.72
CA LEU A 44 6.08 6.82 10.42
C LEU A 44 6.64 7.74 9.33
N PHE A 45 6.21 9.00 9.27
CA PHE A 45 6.76 9.97 8.31
C PHE A 45 8.22 10.30 8.58
N LEU A 46 8.61 10.44 9.85
CA LEU A 46 10.01 10.64 10.22
C LEU A 46 10.87 9.45 9.75
N ILE A 47 10.40 8.22 9.97
CA ILE A 47 11.09 7.01 9.50
C ILE A 47 11.24 7.05 7.98
N ALA A 48 10.14 7.26 7.24
CA ALA A 48 10.19 7.28 5.79
C ALA A 48 11.15 8.35 5.25
N ARG A 49 11.05 9.57 5.78
CA ARG A 49 11.87 10.70 5.32
C ARG A 49 13.36 10.51 5.65
N THR A 50 13.67 10.07 6.88
CA THR A 50 15.06 9.79 7.28
C THR A 50 15.64 8.66 6.44
N SER A 51 14.88 7.63 6.15
CA SER A 51 15.34 6.49 5.32
C SER A 51 15.69 6.92 3.90
N ILE A 52 14.89 7.78 3.29
CA ILE A 52 15.20 8.35 1.98
C ILE A 52 16.42 9.27 2.07
N HIS A 53 16.47 10.14 3.07
CA HIS A 53 17.57 11.08 3.28
C HIS A 53 18.91 10.33 3.40
N ASP A 54 19.00 9.38 4.31
CA ASP A 54 20.25 8.69 4.59
C ASP A 54 20.71 7.83 3.41
N MET A 55 19.78 7.25 2.66
CA MET A 55 20.12 6.55 1.42
C MET A 55 20.64 7.52 0.34
N LEU A 56 20.03 8.71 0.23
CA LEU A 56 20.34 9.69 -0.80
C LEU A 56 21.67 10.41 -0.55
N PHE A 57 21.92 10.83 0.69
CA PHE A 57 23.07 11.68 1.05
C PHE A 57 24.22 10.91 1.67
N GLU A 58 23.96 9.83 2.42
CA GLU A 58 24.96 9.10 3.17
C GLU A 58 25.20 7.68 2.63
N ARG A 59 24.38 7.23 1.66
CA ARG A 59 24.41 5.87 1.07
C ARG A 59 24.35 4.75 2.10
N LYS A 60 23.66 5.00 3.21
CA LYS A 60 23.45 4.03 4.29
C LYS A 60 21.97 3.74 4.50
N ARG A 61 21.67 2.61 5.13
CA ARG A 61 20.31 2.27 5.58
C ARG A 61 20.15 2.68 7.04
N VAL A 62 18.98 3.27 7.34
CA VAL A 62 18.58 3.60 8.71
C VAL A 62 18.32 2.31 9.49
N VAL A 63 18.87 2.22 10.68
CA VAL A 63 18.53 1.21 11.68
C VAL A 63 17.68 1.89 12.74
N ILE A 64 16.46 1.39 12.91
CA ILE A 64 15.50 1.97 13.85
C ILE A 64 15.51 1.12 15.13
N ASP A 65 15.68 1.78 16.27
CA ASP A 65 15.58 1.10 17.56
C ASP A 65 14.10 0.81 17.88
N PRO A 66 13.69 -0.47 17.92
CA PRO A 66 12.31 -0.84 18.21
C PRO A 66 11.86 -0.47 19.62
N SER A 67 12.80 -0.27 20.57
CA SER A 67 12.45 0.07 21.95
C SER A 67 11.78 1.44 22.07
N THR A 68 12.03 2.33 21.10
CA THR A 68 11.45 3.68 21.03
C THR A 68 10.05 3.73 20.38
N LEU A 69 9.51 2.58 19.97
CA LEU A 69 8.27 2.49 19.21
C LEU A 69 7.14 1.86 20.01
N THR A 70 5.91 2.30 19.75
CA THR A 70 4.70 1.70 20.32
C THR A 70 4.49 0.27 19.80
N SER A 71 3.67 -0.50 20.51
CA SER A 71 3.29 -1.85 20.07
C SER A 71 2.56 -1.83 18.72
N ASN A 72 1.79 -0.78 18.45
CA ASN A 72 1.03 -0.61 17.20
C ASN A 72 1.95 -0.52 15.98
N LEU A 73 3.05 0.25 16.05
CA LEU A 73 4.04 0.36 14.98
C LEU A 73 4.87 -0.93 14.79
N LYS A 74 4.83 -1.84 15.75
CA LYS A 74 5.50 -3.16 15.70
C LYS A 74 4.58 -4.28 15.17
N ARG A 75 3.31 -4.00 14.87
CA ARG A 75 2.41 -4.99 14.27
C ARG A 75 2.89 -5.37 12.86
N LYS A 76 2.67 -6.63 12.50
CA LYS A 76 2.93 -7.13 11.14
C LYS A 76 1.82 -6.65 10.21
N MET A 77 2.14 -5.68 9.38
CA MET A 77 1.20 -5.04 8.46
C MET A 77 1.87 -4.74 7.12
N GLY A 78 1.10 -4.82 6.05
CA GLY A 78 1.54 -4.31 4.75
C GLY A 78 1.47 -2.78 4.72
N ALA A 79 2.29 -2.17 3.88
CA ALA A 79 2.21 -0.74 3.60
C ALA A 79 2.72 -0.41 2.21
N PHE A 80 2.16 0.64 1.63
CA PHE A 80 2.68 1.31 0.44
C PHE A 80 3.19 2.69 0.84
N VAL A 81 4.33 3.08 0.27
CA VAL A 81 4.84 4.44 0.38
C VAL A 81 4.77 5.07 -1.00
N THR A 82 4.06 6.19 -1.09
CA THR A 82 3.91 6.96 -2.32
C THR A 82 4.68 8.29 -2.17
N LEU A 83 5.45 8.62 -3.17
CA LEU A 83 6.15 9.88 -3.28
C LEU A 83 5.52 10.70 -4.40
N ASN A 84 5.16 11.93 -4.08
CA ASN A 84 4.66 12.90 -5.05
C ASN A 84 5.61 14.11 -5.09
N VAL A 85 5.84 14.67 -6.28
CA VAL A 85 6.54 15.94 -6.49
C VAL A 85 5.62 16.86 -7.27
N ASP A 86 5.36 18.03 -6.75
CA ASP A 86 4.46 19.04 -7.36
C ASP A 86 3.08 18.45 -7.73
N GLY A 87 2.54 17.60 -6.85
CA GLY A 87 1.24 16.94 -7.03
C GLY A 87 1.23 15.80 -8.06
N ARG A 88 2.38 15.39 -8.58
CA ARG A 88 2.51 14.28 -9.54
C ARG A 88 3.21 13.09 -8.90
N LEU A 89 2.74 11.89 -9.23
CA LEU A 89 3.38 10.65 -8.78
C LEU A 89 4.86 10.62 -9.20
N ARG A 90 5.74 10.33 -8.24
CA ARG A 90 7.18 10.25 -8.42
C ARG A 90 7.77 8.89 -8.06
N GLY A 91 7.05 8.09 -7.30
CA GLY A 91 7.38 6.72 -6.94
C GLY A 91 6.31 6.14 -6.03
N CYS A 92 6.06 4.84 -6.14
CA CYS A 92 5.11 4.13 -5.27
C CYS A 92 5.44 2.66 -5.25
N ILE A 93 5.97 2.18 -4.13
CA ILE A 93 6.25 0.76 -3.89
C ILE A 93 5.67 0.36 -2.54
N GLY A 94 5.25 -0.89 -2.41
CA GLY A 94 4.72 -1.41 -1.16
C GLY A 94 4.75 -2.93 -1.10
N GLN A 95 4.46 -3.43 0.09
CA GLN A 95 4.23 -4.84 0.37
C GLN A 95 2.80 -5.01 0.84
N PHE A 96 2.08 -5.96 0.24
CA PHE A 96 0.69 -6.22 0.57
C PHE A 96 0.56 -6.89 1.94
N THR A 97 1.44 -7.83 2.24
CA THR A 97 1.58 -8.49 3.54
C THR A 97 3.04 -8.50 3.93
N SER A 98 3.34 -8.48 5.21
CA SER A 98 4.71 -8.52 5.69
C SER A 98 4.83 -9.34 6.97
N ASP A 99 5.90 -10.12 7.09
CA ASP A 99 6.35 -10.71 8.36
C ASP A 99 7.15 -9.72 9.20
N ASN A 100 7.59 -8.62 8.58
CA ASN A 100 8.27 -7.53 9.25
C ASN A 100 7.26 -6.60 9.94
N PRO A 101 7.65 -5.95 11.02
CA PRO A 101 6.83 -4.92 11.66
C PRO A 101 6.64 -3.70 10.76
N LEU A 102 5.52 -2.99 10.94
CA LEU A 102 5.11 -1.85 10.11
C LEU A 102 6.21 -0.80 9.93
N TYR A 103 6.88 -0.42 11.02
CA TYR A 103 7.95 0.58 10.96
C TYR A 103 9.08 0.17 9.99
N GLU A 104 9.39 -1.12 9.92
CA GLU A 104 10.42 -1.63 9.04
C GLU A 104 9.94 -1.72 7.59
N VAL A 105 8.67 -2.10 7.39
CA VAL A 105 8.04 -2.06 6.07
C VAL A 105 8.08 -0.63 5.53
N VAL A 106 7.69 0.36 6.32
CA VAL A 106 7.73 1.77 5.92
C VAL A 106 9.16 2.23 5.60
N ASN A 107 10.15 1.86 6.42
CA ASN A 107 11.57 2.13 6.16
C ASN A 107 12.00 1.58 4.79
N GLN A 108 11.73 0.31 4.53
CA GLN A 108 12.14 -0.37 3.29
C GLN A 108 11.38 0.18 2.07
N MET A 109 10.07 0.38 2.18
CA MET A 109 9.23 0.84 1.06
C MET A 109 9.48 2.31 0.71
N ALA A 110 9.86 3.15 1.67
CA ALA A 110 10.27 4.52 1.42
C ALA A 110 11.52 4.57 0.51
N VAL A 111 12.54 3.78 0.84
CA VAL A 111 13.75 3.65 0.02
C VAL A 111 13.42 3.05 -1.34
N ALA A 112 12.61 1.98 -1.38
CA ALA A 112 12.24 1.35 -2.64
C ALA A 112 11.47 2.30 -3.57
N SER A 113 10.55 3.10 -3.03
CA SER A 113 9.79 4.09 -3.81
C SER A 113 10.65 5.20 -4.38
N ALA A 114 11.71 5.59 -3.65
CA ALA A 114 12.61 6.63 -4.10
C ALA A 114 13.64 6.14 -5.15
N PHE A 115 14.07 4.88 -5.06
CA PHE A 115 15.25 4.42 -5.82
C PHE A 115 15.05 3.13 -6.63
N GLN A 116 13.94 2.40 -6.45
CA GLN A 116 13.73 1.09 -7.07
C GLN A 116 12.42 1.00 -7.87
N ASP A 117 11.64 2.06 -7.94
CA ASP A 117 10.48 2.12 -8.82
C ASP A 117 10.94 2.31 -10.26
N THR A 118 10.91 1.24 -11.03
CA THR A 118 11.43 1.20 -12.41
C THR A 118 10.71 2.09 -13.40
N ARG A 119 9.58 2.68 -13.01
CA ARG A 119 8.85 3.66 -13.84
C ARG A 119 9.52 5.03 -13.83
N PHE A 120 10.42 5.27 -12.88
CA PHE A 120 11.08 6.56 -12.66
C PHE A 120 12.59 6.37 -12.50
N LEU A 121 13.34 7.44 -12.77
CA LEU A 121 14.75 7.50 -12.37
C LEU A 121 14.87 7.58 -10.84
N PRO A 122 15.98 7.14 -10.24
CA PRO A 122 16.23 7.34 -8.82
C PRO A 122 16.03 8.79 -8.40
N LEU A 123 15.47 9.01 -7.21
CA LEU A 123 15.21 10.33 -6.66
C LEU A 123 16.51 11.14 -6.59
N SER A 124 16.48 12.40 -7.04
CA SER A 124 17.61 13.31 -6.95
C SER A 124 17.59 14.14 -5.66
N GLN A 125 18.75 14.74 -5.33
CA GLN A 125 18.88 15.62 -4.16
C GLN A 125 17.99 16.86 -4.27
N ASP A 126 17.85 17.42 -5.47
CA ASP A 126 17.01 18.60 -5.73
C ASP A 126 15.51 18.32 -5.53
N GLU A 127 15.09 17.08 -5.77
CA GLU A 127 13.69 16.68 -5.55
C GLU A 127 13.35 16.42 -4.09
N PHE A 128 14.33 16.04 -3.25
CA PHE A 128 14.09 15.58 -1.87
C PHE A 128 13.29 16.58 -1.02
N ASN A 129 13.57 17.87 -1.16
CA ASN A 129 12.85 18.90 -0.40
C ASN A 129 11.42 19.15 -0.91
N ARG A 130 11.11 18.68 -2.11
CA ARG A 130 9.81 18.88 -2.80
C ARG A 130 8.92 17.65 -2.72
N ILE A 131 9.44 16.49 -2.31
CA ILE A 131 8.58 15.31 -2.16
C ILE A 131 7.56 15.51 -1.05
N ARG A 132 6.35 15.00 -1.31
CA ARG A 132 5.30 14.75 -0.32
C ARG A 132 5.15 13.25 -0.20
N ILE A 133 5.11 12.76 1.02
CA ILE A 133 5.01 11.34 1.32
C ILE A 133 3.57 11.01 1.70
N GLU A 134 3.04 9.94 1.12
CA GLU A 134 1.79 9.31 1.53
C GLU A 134 2.12 7.87 1.96
N ILE A 135 1.54 7.41 3.06
CA ILE A 135 1.71 6.05 3.55
C ILE A 135 0.33 5.40 3.63
N SER A 136 0.08 4.38 2.82
CA SER A 136 -1.12 3.55 2.91
C SER A 136 -0.81 2.30 3.71
N VAL A 137 -1.32 2.21 4.93
CA VAL A 137 -1.16 1.04 5.81
C VAL A 137 -2.34 0.09 5.59
N LEU A 138 -2.04 -1.18 5.36
CA LEU A 138 -3.03 -2.21 5.06
C LEU A 138 -3.32 -3.05 6.30
N GLY A 139 -4.60 -3.19 6.60
CA GLY A 139 -5.09 -4.11 7.61
C GLY A 139 -5.00 -5.59 7.19
N PRO A 140 -5.35 -6.50 8.09
CA PRO A 140 -5.34 -7.93 7.79
C PRO A 140 -6.34 -8.29 6.69
N LEU A 141 -6.00 -9.34 5.93
CA LEU A 141 -6.89 -9.91 4.93
C LEU A 141 -7.99 -10.74 5.60
N LYS A 142 -9.24 -10.46 5.24
CA LYS A 142 -10.40 -11.26 5.62
C LYS A 142 -10.99 -11.91 4.38
N LYS A 143 -11.00 -13.26 4.31
CA LYS A 143 -11.68 -13.98 3.25
C LYS A 143 -13.18 -13.76 3.35
N ILE A 144 -13.83 -13.48 2.23
CA ILE A 144 -15.29 -13.33 2.15
C ILE A 144 -15.90 -14.43 1.29
N ASN A 145 -17.14 -14.78 1.61
CA ASN A 145 -17.93 -15.73 0.84
C ASN A 145 -19.04 -15.03 0.04
N ASN A 146 -19.33 -13.78 0.35
CA ASN A 146 -20.34 -12.99 -0.33
C ASN A 146 -19.80 -11.60 -0.66
N ILE A 147 -19.94 -11.20 -1.91
CA ILE A 147 -19.51 -9.86 -2.38
C ILE A 147 -20.28 -8.71 -1.72
N SER A 148 -21.44 -8.97 -1.13
CA SER A 148 -22.17 -7.97 -0.35
C SER A 148 -21.45 -7.52 0.94
N GLU A 149 -20.43 -8.25 1.38
CA GLU A 149 -19.56 -7.82 2.46
C GLU A 149 -18.61 -6.67 2.07
N ILE A 150 -18.44 -6.43 0.77
CA ILE A 150 -17.57 -5.36 0.27
C ILE A 150 -18.28 -4.01 0.40
N VAL A 151 -17.67 -3.09 1.15
CA VAL A 151 -18.12 -1.69 1.26
C VAL A 151 -17.17 -0.83 0.44
N LEU A 152 -17.67 -0.26 -0.68
CA LEU A 152 -16.86 0.62 -1.54
C LEU A 152 -16.37 1.85 -0.75
N GLY A 153 -15.11 2.19 -0.95
CA GLY A 153 -14.45 3.28 -0.25
C GLY A 153 -13.86 2.90 1.12
N LYS A 154 -14.37 1.83 1.75
CA LYS A 154 -13.84 1.28 3.01
C LYS A 154 -12.90 0.10 2.74
N HIS A 155 -13.36 -0.85 1.93
CA HIS A 155 -12.64 -2.09 1.69
C HIS A 155 -11.85 -2.03 0.38
N GLY A 156 -10.55 -2.32 0.47
CA GLY A 156 -9.79 -2.83 -0.65
C GLY A 156 -10.12 -4.30 -0.89
N ILE A 157 -9.86 -4.78 -2.09
CA ILE A 157 -10.07 -6.19 -2.44
C ILE A 157 -8.77 -6.82 -2.92
N TYR A 158 -8.61 -8.08 -2.56
CA TYR A 158 -7.56 -8.96 -3.07
C TYR A 158 -8.24 -10.19 -3.67
N ILE A 159 -7.99 -10.43 -4.96
CA ILE A 159 -8.56 -11.54 -5.72
C ILE A 159 -7.43 -12.51 -6.07
N THR A 160 -7.62 -13.79 -5.79
CA THR A 160 -6.60 -14.81 -6.11
C THR A 160 -7.21 -16.08 -6.66
N LYS A 161 -6.52 -16.69 -7.65
CA LYS A 161 -6.87 -17.99 -8.23
C LYS A 161 -5.60 -18.69 -8.72
N GLY A 162 -5.23 -19.78 -8.05
CA GLY A 162 -3.98 -20.47 -8.34
C GLY A 162 -2.77 -19.56 -8.10
N GLN A 163 -1.96 -19.35 -9.12
CA GLN A 163 -0.78 -18.47 -9.05
C GLN A 163 -1.06 -17.01 -9.45
N ARG A 164 -2.30 -16.70 -9.82
CA ARG A 164 -2.69 -15.37 -10.24
C ARG A 164 -3.35 -14.63 -9.08
N ALA A 165 -2.92 -13.41 -8.85
CA ALA A 165 -3.50 -12.58 -7.82
C ALA A 165 -3.41 -11.10 -8.18
N GLY A 166 -4.33 -10.31 -7.62
CA GLY A 166 -4.33 -8.87 -7.81
C GLY A 166 -5.10 -8.16 -6.71
N THR A 167 -4.72 -6.93 -6.47
CA THR A 167 -5.35 -6.10 -5.44
C THR A 167 -5.69 -4.72 -5.98
N MET A 168 -6.69 -4.11 -5.36
CA MET A 168 -7.06 -2.73 -5.61
C MET A 168 -7.47 -2.05 -4.30
N LEU A 169 -6.91 -0.88 -4.05
CA LEU A 169 -7.14 -0.09 -2.83
C LEU A 169 -8.56 0.48 -2.80
N PRO A 170 -9.13 0.74 -1.60
CA PRO A 170 -10.51 1.21 -1.44
C PRO A 170 -10.81 2.50 -2.21
N GLN A 171 -9.89 3.46 -2.17
CA GLN A 171 -10.06 4.79 -2.76
C GLN A 171 -10.15 4.78 -4.29
N VAL A 172 -9.67 3.72 -4.95
CA VAL A 172 -9.73 3.62 -6.42
C VAL A 172 -11.17 3.52 -6.91
N ALA A 173 -12.01 2.76 -6.22
CA ALA A 173 -13.42 2.61 -6.59
C ALA A 173 -14.17 3.95 -6.45
N THR A 174 -13.99 4.65 -5.34
CA THR A 174 -14.67 5.93 -5.07
C THR A 174 -14.15 7.06 -5.96
N GLY A 175 -12.83 7.13 -6.17
CA GLY A 175 -12.21 8.13 -7.04
C GLY A 175 -12.64 8.02 -8.51
N ASN A 176 -13.02 6.81 -8.95
CA ASN A 176 -13.51 6.57 -10.31
C ASN A 176 -15.05 6.45 -10.39
N HIS A 177 -15.77 6.59 -9.28
CA HIS A 177 -17.22 6.42 -9.20
C HIS A 177 -17.69 5.03 -9.73
N TRP A 178 -16.93 3.98 -9.43
CA TRP A 178 -17.22 2.63 -9.88
C TRP A 178 -18.33 1.97 -9.06
N THR A 179 -19.09 1.12 -9.74
CA THR A 179 -19.97 0.15 -9.09
C THR A 179 -19.13 -1.00 -8.50
N LEU A 180 -19.73 -1.79 -7.62
CA LEU A 180 -19.08 -2.98 -7.06
C LEU A 180 -18.63 -3.96 -8.15
N GLU A 181 -19.46 -4.18 -9.17
CA GLU A 181 -19.13 -5.05 -10.30
C GLU A 181 -17.93 -4.53 -11.10
N GLN A 182 -17.87 -3.21 -11.33
CA GLN A 182 -16.72 -2.58 -12.00
C GLN A 182 -15.46 -2.72 -11.16
N PHE A 183 -15.54 -2.52 -9.84
CA PHE A 183 -14.42 -2.69 -8.93
C PHE A 183 -13.86 -4.11 -8.97
N LEU A 184 -14.73 -5.12 -8.89
CA LEU A 184 -14.36 -6.53 -9.02
C LEU A 184 -13.82 -6.87 -10.41
N GLY A 185 -14.48 -6.41 -11.47
CA GLY A 185 -14.11 -6.67 -12.86
C GLY A 185 -12.73 -6.09 -13.22
N TYR A 186 -12.49 -4.84 -12.90
CA TYR A 186 -11.18 -4.21 -13.14
C TYR A 186 -10.08 -4.86 -12.31
N THR A 187 -10.34 -5.18 -11.04
CA THR A 187 -9.34 -5.88 -10.21
C THR A 187 -9.02 -7.26 -10.79
N SER A 188 -10.04 -8.01 -11.19
CA SER A 188 -9.89 -9.34 -11.78
C SER A 188 -9.12 -9.30 -13.10
N ARG A 189 -9.50 -8.40 -14.01
CA ARG A 189 -8.90 -8.30 -15.34
C ARG A 189 -7.50 -7.69 -15.31
N ASP A 190 -7.38 -6.49 -14.72
CA ASP A 190 -6.21 -5.63 -14.89
C ASP A 190 -5.13 -5.86 -13.81
N LYS A 191 -5.51 -6.43 -12.68
CA LYS A 191 -4.58 -6.71 -11.57
C LYS A 191 -4.28 -8.20 -11.41
N ALA A 192 -5.32 -9.04 -11.43
CA ALA A 192 -5.13 -10.49 -11.26
C ALA A 192 -4.92 -11.24 -12.58
N GLY A 193 -5.19 -10.63 -13.73
CA GLY A 193 -5.06 -11.27 -15.04
C GLY A 193 -6.04 -12.43 -15.27
N LEU A 194 -7.21 -12.41 -14.61
CA LEU A 194 -8.22 -13.47 -14.64
C LEU A 194 -9.36 -13.21 -15.64
N GLY A 195 -9.33 -12.07 -16.36
CA GLY A 195 -10.45 -11.59 -17.16
C GLY A 195 -11.52 -10.91 -16.31
N TRP A 196 -12.50 -10.25 -16.98
CA TRP A 196 -13.51 -9.43 -16.31
C TRP A 196 -14.33 -10.21 -15.28
N ASP A 197 -14.79 -11.39 -15.63
CA ASP A 197 -15.64 -12.25 -14.78
C ASP A 197 -14.85 -13.26 -13.94
N GLY A 198 -13.53 -13.23 -13.99
CA GLY A 198 -12.66 -14.19 -13.32
C GLY A 198 -12.83 -14.22 -11.80
N TRP A 199 -13.25 -13.09 -11.20
CA TRP A 199 -13.55 -12.98 -9.78
C TRP A 199 -14.69 -13.89 -9.30
N LYS A 200 -15.63 -14.25 -10.19
CA LYS A 200 -16.78 -15.14 -9.87
C LYS A 200 -16.37 -16.56 -9.47
N SER A 201 -15.14 -16.96 -9.81
CA SER A 201 -14.59 -18.29 -9.52
C SER A 201 -13.23 -18.24 -8.80
N ALA A 202 -12.92 -17.08 -8.23
CA ALA A 202 -11.69 -16.82 -7.49
C ALA A 202 -11.98 -16.67 -5.98
N ASP A 203 -10.94 -16.82 -5.17
CA ASP A 203 -11.02 -16.42 -3.77
C ASP A 203 -10.91 -14.90 -3.66
N ILE A 204 -11.82 -14.31 -2.89
CA ILE A 204 -11.86 -12.86 -2.65
C ILE A 204 -11.60 -12.60 -1.17
N TYR A 205 -10.73 -11.65 -0.91
CA TYR A 205 -10.44 -11.13 0.41
C TYR A 205 -10.69 -9.64 0.41
N ILE A 206 -11.15 -9.13 1.54
CA ILE A 206 -11.24 -7.69 1.83
C ILE A 206 -10.20 -7.30 2.87
N TYR A 207 -9.81 -6.04 2.85
CA TYR A 207 -8.97 -5.41 3.85
C TYR A 207 -9.31 -3.93 3.98
N GLU A 208 -9.05 -3.36 5.14
CA GLU A 208 -9.10 -1.92 5.31
C GLU A 208 -7.72 -1.31 5.01
N ALA A 209 -7.71 -0.08 4.53
CA ALA A 209 -6.49 0.69 4.34
C ALA A 209 -6.65 2.07 4.97
N VAL A 210 -5.67 2.46 5.77
CA VAL A 210 -5.57 3.82 6.29
C VAL A 210 -4.55 4.56 5.46
N VAL A 211 -4.99 5.64 4.81
CA VAL A 211 -4.13 6.52 4.05
C VAL A 211 -3.70 7.66 4.97
N LEU A 212 -2.41 7.77 5.18
CA LEU A 212 -1.77 8.82 5.96
C LEU A 212 -1.12 9.80 5.00
N GLU A 213 -1.43 11.08 5.14
CA GLU A 213 -0.79 12.16 4.38
C GLU A 213 0.21 12.90 5.26
N GLU A 214 1.39 13.20 4.69
CA GLU A 214 2.40 13.97 5.41
C GLU A 214 1.86 15.38 5.73
N PRO A 215 1.93 15.83 6.99
CA PRO A 215 1.49 17.18 7.37
C PRO A 215 2.14 18.26 6.49
N GLU A 216 1.44 19.37 6.28
CA GLU A 216 2.03 20.55 5.65
C GLU A 216 3.18 21.07 6.50
N LYS A 217 4.25 21.52 5.82
CA LYS A 217 5.43 22.09 6.50
C LYS A 217 5.15 23.50 6.98
#